data_0496961c3c53770d8a57091f65151216
#
_entry.id   0496961c3c53770d8a57091f65151216
#
_cell.length_a   1.000
_cell.length_b   1.000
_cell.length_c   1.000
_cell.angle_alpha   90.00
_cell.angle_beta   90.00
_cell.angle_gamma   90.00
#
_symmetry.space_group_name_H-M   'P 1'
#
loop_
_entity.id
_entity.type
_entity.pdbx_description
1 polymer ?
#
loop_
_entity_poly.entity_id
_entity_poly.type
_entity_poly.pdbx_seq_one_letter_code
_entity_poly.pdbx_strand_id
1 'polypeptide(L)'
;MLEDKEKLKTNNKKKKIIVITVTTAVVFITVGTGVYINHLIKVKNYLSELTYDIVQESYDTYGDYSKSKYQDIVPENIYSSMNYLRSGSYDNRDEFIIYVSNQSKVNTLIFFLDTAESKYTYEIKFSIKGEEGYSYGKSTCTVQWDLDDDNVWRVSDFDDPP
;
A
#
# COMPACT_ATOMS: atom_id res chain seq x y z
N MET A 1 67.37 -9.13 12.96
CA MET A 1 66.80 -10.21 12.12
C MET A 1 65.61 -10.96 12.75
N LEU A 2 65.58 -11.25 14.05
CA LEU A 2 64.44 -11.86 14.73
C LEU A 2 63.30 -10.86 14.94
N GLU A 3 63.59 -9.64 15.31
CA GLU A 3 62.63 -8.53 15.59
C GLU A 3 61.83 -8.14 14.34
N ASP A 4 62.44 -8.18 13.14
CA ASP A 4 61.77 -7.84 11.91
C ASP A 4 60.75 -8.92 11.48
N LYS A 5 61.05 -10.20 11.78
CA LYS A 5 60.11 -11.32 11.53
C LYS A 5 58.86 -11.27 12.42
N GLU A 6 59.00 -10.81 13.65
CA GLU A 6 57.87 -10.66 14.58
C GLU A 6 56.98 -9.50 14.21
N LYS A 7 57.57 -8.35 13.82
CA LYS A 7 56.81 -7.19 13.31
C LYS A 7 56.06 -7.54 12.06
N LEU A 8 56.64 -8.31 11.13
CA LEU A 8 55.97 -8.76 9.91
C LEU A 8 54.78 -9.72 10.20
N LYS A 9 54.93 -10.66 11.14
CA LYS A 9 53.84 -11.57 11.57
C LYS A 9 52.69 -10.83 12.20
N THR A 10 52.97 -9.84 13.08
CA THR A 10 51.98 -9.04 13.77
C THR A 10 51.18 -8.15 12.77
N ASN A 11 51.89 -7.58 11.80
CA ASN A 11 51.27 -6.73 10.78
C ASN A 11 50.35 -7.55 9.84
N ASN A 12 50.75 -8.77 9.47
CA ASN A 12 49.93 -9.68 8.66
C ASN A 12 48.69 -10.18 9.41
N LYS A 13 48.83 -10.40 10.77
CA LYS A 13 47.71 -10.79 11.62
C LYS A 13 46.67 -9.66 11.74
N LYS A 14 47.11 -8.42 11.93
CA LYS A 14 46.25 -7.23 11.95
C LYS A 14 45.54 -7.03 10.62
N LYS A 15 46.26 -7.14 9.49
CA LYS A 15 45.63 -7.04 8.15
C LYS A 15 44.56 -8.12 7.92
N LYS A 16 44.79 -9.37 8.31
CA LYS A 16 43.79 -10.43 8.20
C LYS A 16 42.55 -10.15 9.05
N ILE A 17 42.70 -9.67 10.28
CA ILE A 17 41.58 -9.31 11.16
C ILE A 17 40.76 -8.20 10.54
N ILE A 18 41.38 -7.13 10.02
CA ILE A 18 40.69 -6.03 9.37
C ILE A 18 39.89 -6.51 8.16
N VAL A 19 40.50 -7.32 7.30
CA VAL A 19 39.82 -7.87 6.12
C VAL A 19 38.59 -8.70 6.52
N ILE A 20 38.73 -9.60 7.50
CA ILE A 20 37.61 -10.43 7.98
C ILE A 20 36.49 -9.53 8.53
N THR A 21 36.83 -8.55 9.36
CA THR A 21 35.82 -7.66 9.96
C THR A 21 35.08 -6.86 8.91
N VAL A 22 35.78 -6.29 7.92
CA VAL A 22 35.16 -5.52 6.82
C VAL A 22 34.27 -6.42 5.98
N THR A 23 34.75 -7.61 5.60
CA THR A 23 33.96 -8.55 4.80
C THR A 23 32.68 -8.98 5.53
N THR A 24 32.78 -9.28 6.83
CA THR A 24 31.64 -9.65 7.64
C THR A 24 30.62 -8.50 7.73
N ALA A 25 31.07 -7.27 7.96
CA ALA A 25 30.19 -6.11 7.98
C ALA A 25 29.48 -5.89 6.65
N VAL A 26 30.17 -6.02 5.53
CA VAL A 26 29.58 -5.90 4.19
C VAL A 26 28.50 -6.97 3.96
N VAL A 27 28.77 -8.21 4.35
CA VAL A 27 27.78 -9.32 4.22
C VAL A 27 26.53 -9.02 5.06
N PHE A 28 26.68 -8.57 6.32
CA PHE A 28 25.53 -8.22 7.17
C PHE A 28 24.71 -7.08 6.59
N ILE A 29 25.35 -6.03 6.07
CA ILE A 29 24.67 -4.90 5.44
C ILE A 29 23.89 -5.39 4.19
N THR A 30 24.51 -6.21 3.34
CA THR A 30 23.89 -6.69 2.11
C THR A 30 22.67 -7.58 2.38
N VAL A 31 22.81 -8.51 3.33
CA VAL A 31 21.70 -9.40 3.72
C VAL A 31 20.59 -8.60 4.40
N GLY A 32 20.92 -7.70 5.32
CA GLY A 32 19.95 -6.85 6.00
C GLY A 32 19.17 -5.97 5.02
N THR A 33 19.86 -5.36 4.06
CA THR A 33 19.23 -4.56 3.00
C THR A 33 18.31 -5.40 2.13
N GLY A 34 18.72 -6.61 1.75
CA GLY A 34 17.89 -7.51 0.96
C GLY A 34 16.61 -7.94 1.67
N VAL A 35 16.68 -8.27 2.96
CA VAL A 35 15.51 -8.60 3.79
C VAL A 35 14.58 -7.40 3.91
N TYR A 36 15.13 -6.22 4.15
CA TYR A 36 14.37 -4.98 4.26
C TYR A 36 13.61 -4.64 2.96
N ILE A 37 14.29 -4.68 1.81
CA ILE A 37 13.66 -4.43 0.50
C ILE A 37 12.53 -5.45 0.23
N ASN A 38 12.75 -6.72 0.53
CA ASN A 38 11.71 -7.74 0.36
C ASN A 38 10.50 -7.49 1.26
N HIS A 39 10.71 -7.01 2.48
CA HIS A 39 9.64 -6.59 3.38
C HIS A 39 8.82 -5.43 2.78
N LEU A 40 9.50 -4.37 2.31
CA LEU A 40 8.83 -3.22 1.67
C LEU A 40 8.00 -3.64 0.44
N ILE A 41 8.51 -4.55 -0.39
CA ILE A 41 7.77 -5.06 -1.54
C ILE A 41 6.50 -5.80 -1.10
N LYS A 42 6.56 -6.61 -0.05
CA LYS A 42 5.39 -7.30 0.49
C LYS A 42 4.35 -6.34 1.03
N VAL A 43 4.77 -5.34 1.82
CA VAL A 43 3.86 -4.31 2.34
C VAL A 43 3.22 -3.52 1.19
N LYS A 44 4.01 -3.09 0.22
CA LYS A 44 3.51 -2.41 -0.98
C LYS A 44 2.42 -3.22 -1.69
N ASN A 45 2.67 -4.49 -1.96
CA ASN A 45 1.71 -5.36 -2.64
C ASN A 45 0.44 -5.54 -1.80
N TYR A 46 0.59 -5.80 -0.51
CA TYR A 46 -0.52 -5.94 0.43
C TYR A 46 -1.42 -4.69 0.44
N LEU A 47 -0.84 -3.49 0.60
CA LEU A 47 -1.60 -2.24 0.62
C LEU A 47 -2.24 -1.94 -0.75
N SER A 48 -1.58 -2.32 -1.85
CA SER A 48 -2.16 -2.17 -3.19
C SER A 48 -3.39 -3.04 -3.39
N GLU A 49 -3.33 -4.30 -2.98
CA GLU A 49 -4.47 -5.23 -3.02
C GLU A 49 -5.58 -4.76 -2.09
N LEU A 50 -5.23 -4.37 -0.88
CA LEU A 50 -6.18 -3.91 0.12
C LEU A 50 -6.91 -2.64 -0.33
N THR A 51 -6.20 -1.67 -0.94
CA THR A 51 -6.81 -0.48 -1.51
C THR A 51 -7.85 -0.83 -2.57
N TYR A 52 -7.48 -1.73 -3.50
CA TYR A 52 -8.41 -2.22 -4.52
C TYR A 52 -9.66 -2.85 -3.91
N ASP A 53 -9.46 -3.76 -2.97
CA ASP A 53 -10.54 -4.51 -2.36
C ASP A 53 -11.51 -3.61 -1.56
N ILE A 54 -10.98 -2.61 -0.83
CA ILE A 54 -11.81 -1.68 -0.05
C ILE A 54 -12.65 -0.80 -0.96
N VAL A 55 -12.04 -0.23 -2.00
CA VAL A 55 -12.76 0.60 -2.98
C VAL A 55 -13.82 -0.24 -3.69
N GLN A 56 -13.48 -1.44 -4.16
CA GLN A 56 -14.45 -2.33 -4.79
C GLN A 56 -15.62 -2.65 -3.85
N GLU A 57 -15.34 -3.03 -2.59
CA GLU A 57 -16.38 -3.32 -1.62
C GLU A 57 -17.27 -2.11 -1.33
N SER A 58 -16.70 -0.89 -1.29
CA SER A 58 -17.49 0.34 -1.07
C SER A 58 -18.55 0.54 -2.17
N TYR A 59 -18.26 0.15 -3.40
CA TYR A 59 -19.24 0.15 -4.49
C TYR A 59 -20.22 -1.01 -4.39
N ASP A 60 -19.77 -2.21 -4.06
CA ASP A 60 -20.62 -3.40 -3.91
C ASP A 60 -21.64 -3.25 -2.77
N THR A 61 -21.22 -2.60 -1.68
CA THR A 61 -22.09 -2.31 -0.53
C THR A 61 -22.85 -0.99 -0.67
N TYR A 62 -22.62 -0.24 -1.73
CA TYR A 62 -23.11 1.12 -1.90
C TYR A 62 -22.70 2.06 -0.76
N GLY A 63 -21.47 1.92 -0.26
CA GLY A 63 -20.94 2.69 0.87
C GLY A 63 -21.65 2.43 2.20
N ASP A 64 -22.37 1.31 2.34
CA ASP A 64 -22.99 0.88 3.60
C ASP A 64 -21.93 0.27 4.50
N TYR A 65 -21.40 1.11 5.41
CA TYR A 65 -20.33 0.73 6.32
C TYR A 65 -20.67 -0.47 7.21
N SER A 66 -21.95 -0.63 7.56
CA SER A 66 -22.39 -1.77 8.39
C SER A 66 -22.15 -3.14 7.73
N LYS A 67 -21.97 -3.16 6.41
CA LYS A 67 -21.70 -4.36 5.61
C LYS A 67 -20.22 -4.54 5.30
N SER A 68 -19.39 -3.57 5.63
CA SER A 68 -17.96 -3.65 5.34
C SER A 68 -17.26 -4.69 6.23
N LYS A 69 -16.39 -5.47 5.63
CA LYS A 69 -15.45 -6.35 6.34
C LYS A 69 -14.19 -5.62 6.81
N TYR A 70 -14.06 -4.33 6.48
CA TYR A 70 -12.90 -3.50 6.77
C TYR A 70 -13.14 -2.48 7.88
N GLN A 71 -14.16 -2.66 8.71
CA GLN A 71 -14.52 -1.74 9.80
C GLN A 71 -13.38 -1.48 10.79
N ASP A 72 -12.49 -2.45 10.97
CA ASP A 72 -11.34 -2.32 11.88
C ASP A 72 -10.20 -1.48 11.31
N ILE A 73 -10.16 -1.25 9.99
CA ILE A 73 -9.04 -0.59 9.32
C ILE A 73 -9.42 0.67 8.53
N VAL A 74 -10.71 0.88 8.26
CA VAL A 74 -11.21 2.07 7.55
C VAL A 74 -12.27 2.75 8.39
N PRO A 75 -12.13 4.05 8.72
CA PRO A 75 -13.17 4.82 9.39
C PRO A 75 -14.45 4.93 8.54
N GLU A 76 -15.61 4.99 9.20
CA GLU A 76 -16.92 5.02 8.53
C GLU A 76 -17.07 6.19 7.54
N ASN A 77 -16.64 7.39 7.94
CA ASN A 77 -16.68 8.56 7.09
C ASN A 77 -15.85 8.41 5.83
N ILE A 78 -14.66 7.80 5.94
CA ILE A 78 -13.78 7.54 4.81
C ILE A 78 -14.38 6.46 3.91
N TYR A 79 -14.82 5.32 4.46
CA TYR A 79 -15.44 4.27 3.69
C TYR A 79 -16.63 4.75 2.86
N SER A 80 -17.46 5.57 3.47
CA SER A 80 -18.63 6.14 2.80
C SER A 80 -18.25 7.10 1.67
N SER A 81 -17.15 7.84 1.79
CA SER A 81 -16.66 8.76 0.77
C SER A 81 -15.96 8.05 -0.40
N MET A 82 -15.48 6.82 -0.21
CA MET A 82 -14.88 6.02 -1.29
C MET A 82 -15.88 5.64 -2.38
N ASN A 83 -17.18 5.74 -2.11
CA ASN A 83 -18.21 5.53 -3.11
C ASN A 83 -18.70 6.86 -3.67
N TYR A 84 -18.21 7.24 -4.85
CA TYR A 84 -18.59 8.47 -5.54
C TYR A 84 -20.11 8.62 -5.74
N LEU A 85 -20.84 7.53 -5.97
CA LEU A 85 -22.28 7.58 -6.19
C LEU A 85 -23.08 7.89 -4.93
N ARG A 86 -22.52 7.63 -3.75
CA ARG A 86 -23.12 8.00 -2.47
C ARG A 86 -22.92 9.48 -2.16
N SER A 87 -21.81 10.07 -2.56
CA SER A 87 -21.51 11.49 -2.36
C SER A 87 -22.32 12.39 -3.31
N GLY A 88 -22.72 11.86 -4.46
CA GLY A 88 -23.70 12.49 -5.34
C GLY A 88 -25.12 12.14 -4.91
N SER A 89 -26.04 13.09 -4.95
CA SER A 89 -27.45 13.00 -4.50
C SER A 89 -28.31 11.94 -5.24
N TYR A 90 -27.79 10.74 -5.41
CA TYR A 90 -28.51 9.62 -6.03
C TYR A 90 -29.21 8.80 -4.96
N ASP A 91 -30.44 9.21 -4.60
CA ASP A 91 -31.23 8.58 -3.53
C ASP A 91 -31.77 7.17 -3.84
N ASN A 92 -31.73 6.72 -5.10
CA ASN A 92 -32.36 5.46 -5.55
C ASN A 92 -31.35 4.38 -5.89
N ARG A 93 -30.82 3.72 -4.85
CA ARG A 93 -29.82 2.63 -4.94
C ARG A 93 -30.28 1.46 -5.83
N ASP A 94 -31.57 1.16 -5.83
CA ASP A 94 -32.14 0.01 -6.54
C ASP A 94 -32.27 0.20 -8.04
N GLU A 95 -32.07 1.44 -8.51
CA GLU A 95 -32.21 1.80 -9.93
C GLU A 95 -30.89 1.69 -10.71
N PHE A 96 -29.76 1.56 -10.02
CA PHE A 96 -28.45 1.52 -10.66
C PHE A 96 -27.85 0.12 -10.71
N ILE A 97 -27.24 -0.20 -11.83
CA ILE A 97 -26.30 -1.32 -11.97
C ILE A 97 -24.92 -0.71 -12.10
N ILE A 98 -24.07 -1.01 -11.11
CA ILE A 98 -22.74 -0.43 -11.00
C ILE A 98 -21.71 -1.51 -11.27
N TYR A 99 -20.71 -1.15 -12.06
CA TYR A 99 -19.55 -1.98 -12.31
C TYR A 99 -18.29 -1.12 -12.16
N VAL A 100 -17.41 -1.50 -11.25
CA VAL A 100 -16.09 -0.88 -11.07
C VAL A 100 -15.07 -1.77 -11.73
N SER A 101 -14.34 -1.26 -12.70
CA SER A 101 -13.28 -1.99 -13.38
C SER A 101 -11.92 -1.48 -12.98
N ASN A 102 -11.03 -2.42 -12.65
CA ASN A 102 -9.63 -2.12 -12.41
C ASN A 102 -8.87 -2.17 -13.74
N GLN A 103 -8.69 -1.03 -14.38
CA GLN A 103 -7.86 -0.93 -15.59
C GLN A 103 -6.41 -0.54 -15.29
N SER A 104 -6.13 -0.04 -14.10
CA SER A 104 -4.78 0.34 -13.71
C SER A 104 -4.37 -0.33 -12.40
N LYS A 105 -3.10 -0.65 -12.30
CA LYS A 105 -2.53 -1.14 -11.05
C LYS A 105 -2.58 -0.04 -10.01
N VAL A 106 -3.02 -0.38 -8.81
CA VAL A 106 -2.80 0.48 -7.64
C VAL A 106 -1.30 0.68 -7.46
N ASN A 107 -0.87 1.92 -7.36
CA ASN A 107 0.52 2.26 -7.12
C ASN A 107 0.68 2.74 -5.69
N THR A 108 1.33 1.94 -4.86
CA THR A 108 1.61 2.27 -3.47
C THR A 108 3.05 2.73 -3.29
N LEU A 109 3.23 3.85 -2.60
CA LEU A 109 4.50 4.38 -2.15
C LEU A 109 4.52 4.31 -0.62
N ILE A 110 5.60 3.77 -0.07
CA ILE A 110 5.81 3.69 1.38
C ILE A 110 6.74 4.83 1.77
N PHE A 111 6.30 5.66 2.72
CA PHE A 111 7.08 6.73 3.30
C PHE A 111 7.52 6.32 4.69
N PHE A 112 8.83 6.36 4.96
CA PHE A 112 9.40 5.88 6.21
C PHE A 112 9.04 4.40 6.49
N LEU A 113 8.64 4.03 7.69
CA LEU A 113 8.30 2.65 8.05
C LEU A 113 6.83 2.49 8.44
N ASP A 114 6.12 3.59 8.59
CA ASP A 114 4.84 3.70 9.26
C ASP A 114 3.76 4.42 8.45
N THR A 115 4.11 4.98 7.30
CA THR A 115 3.16 5.70 6.44
C THR A 115 3.28 5.26 4.99
N ALA A 116 2.16 5.21 4.29
CA ALA A 116 2.10 4.88 2.87
C ALA A 116 0.97 5.61 2.15
N GLU A 117 1.11 5.75 0.85
CA GLU A 117 0.12 6.33 -0.05
C GLU A 117 -0.16 5.37 -1.19
N SER A 118 -1.43 5.05 -1.42
CA SER A 118 -1.88 4.24 -2.54
C SER A 118 -2.69 5.09 -3.51
N LYS A 119 -2.21 5.23 -4.74
CA LYS A 119 -2.96 5.86 -5.85
C LYS A 119 -3.65 4.79 -6.67
N TYR A 120 -4.95 4.91 -6.82
CA TYR A 120 -5.78 3.99 -7.56
C TYR A 120 -6.62 4.73 -8.59
N THR A 121 -6.42 4.39 -9.87
CA THR A 121 -7.26 4.88 -10.96
C THR A 121 -8.20 3.75 -11.40
N TYR A 122 -9.48 4.02 -11.42
CA TYR A 122 -10.53 3.05 -11.76
C TYR A 122 -11.58 3.66 -12.69
N GLU A 123 -12.30 2.81 -13.39
CA GLU A 123 -13.43 3.20 -14.21
C GLU A 123 -14.72 2.71 -13.57
N ILE A 124 -15.69 3.60 -13.48
CA ILE A 124 -17.03 3.28 -13.03
C ILE A 124 -17.91 3.24 -14.27
N LYS A 125 -18.62 2.14 -14.44
CA LYS A 125 -19.68 1.99 -15.40
C LYS A 125 -20.98 1.85 -14.65
N PHE A 126 -21.94 2.71 -14.93
CA PHE A 126 -23.26 2.62 -14.33
C PHE A 126 -24.35 2.73 -15.39
N SER A 127 -25.44 2.02 -15.18
CA SER A 127 -26.65 2.08 -15.99
C SER A 127 -27.86 2.13 -15.08
N ILE A 128 -28.92 2.75 -15.56
CA ILE A 128 -30.22 2.75 -14.89
C ILE A 128 -30.95 1.47 -15.31
N LYS A 129 -31.52 0.74 -14.35
CA LYS A 129 -32.29 -0.48 -14.64
C LYS A 129 -33.46 -0.17 -15.56
N GLY A 130 -33.53 -0.87 -16.68
CA GLY A 130 -34.60 -0.71 -17.67
C GLY A 130 -34.34 0.33 -18.74
N GLU A 131 -33.23 1.06 -18.69
CA GLU A 131 -32.77 1.94 -19.74
C GLU A 131 -31.69 1.29 -20.60
N GLU A 132 -31.72 1.55 -21.91
CA GLU A 132 -30.63 1.17 -22.80
C GLU A 132 -29.53 2.21 -22.73
N GLY A 133 -28.33 1.75 -22.34
CA GLY A 133 -27.13 2.58 -22.25
C GLY A 133 -26.47 2.54 -20.90
N TYR A 134 -25.28 3.14 -20.85
CA TYR A 134 -24.51 3.26 -19.61
C TYR A 134 -23.67 4.54 -19.66
N SER A 135 -23.42 5.07 -18.49
CA SER A 135 -22.48 6.16 -18.29
C SER A 135 -21.14 5.62 -17.80
N TYR A 136 -20.08 6.30 -18.18
CA TYR A 136 -18.73 6.01 -17.72
C TYR A 136 -18.20 7.17 -16.89
N GLY A 137 -17.55 6.84 -15.80
CA GLY A 137 -16.72 7.75 -15.05
C GLY A 137 -15.32 7.15 -14.90
N LYS A 138 -14.31 7.99 -14.90
CA LYS A 138 -12.95 7.61 -14.52
C LYS A 138 -12.56 8.47 -13.35
N SER A 139 -12.14 7.83 -12.27
CA SER A 139 -11.66 8.52 -11.07
C SER A 139 -10.28 8.04 -10.68
N THR A 140 -9.53 8.91 -10.01
CA THR A 140 -8.24 8.57 -9.40
C THR A 140 -8.30 9.01 -7.96
N CYS A 141 -8.33 8.05 -7.05
CA CYS A 141 -8.29 8.31 -5.63
C CYS A 141 -6.91 8.07 -5.03
N THR A 142 -6.67 8.71 -3.91
CA THR A 142 -5.49 8.54 -3.09
C THR A 142 -5.92 8.10 -1.70
N VAL A 143 -5.39 6.97 -1.23
CA VAL A 143 -5.62 6.43 0.10
C VAL A 143 -4.35 6.59 0.91
N GLN A 144 -4.43 7.29 2.04
CA GLN A 144 -3.33 7.42 3.00
C GLN A 144 -3.43 6.31 4.05
N TRP A 145 -2.29 5.73 4.38
CA TRP A 145 -2.15 4.62 5.30
C TRP A 145 -1.19 4.96 6.41
N ASP A 146 -1.59 4.69 7.65
CA ASP A 146 -0.73 4.76 8.82
C ASP A 146 -0.64 3.39 9.49
N LEU A 147 0.56 3.02 9.92
CA LEU A 147 0.81 1.84 10.73
C LEU A 147 0.61 2.19 12.20
N ASP A 148 -0.34 1.54 12.85
CA ASP A 148 -0.60 1.79 14.27
C ASP A 148 0.37 1.05 15.21
N ASP A 149 0.23 1.29 16.50
CA ASP A 149 1.06 0.68 17.55
C ASP A 149 0.90 -0.86 17.62
N ASP A 150 -0.21 -1.39 17.11
CA ASP A 150 -0.49 -2.83 17.01
C ASP A 150 0.07 -3.47 15.72
N ASN A 151 0.81 -2.70 14.92
CA ASN A 151 1.33 -3.08 13.61
C ASN A 151 0.22 -3.40 12.58
N VAL A 152 -0.91 -2.72 12.67
CA VAL A 152 -2.01 -2.80 11.72
C VAL A 152 -2.01 -1.55 10.84
N TRP A 153 -2.03 -1.73 9.53
CA TRP A 153 -2.20 -0.63 8.60
C TRP A 153 -3.67 -0.18 8.60
N ARG A 154 -3.88 1.12 8.86
CA ARG A 154 -5.21 1.74 8.87
C ARG A 154 -5.27 2.87 7.85
N VAL A 155 -6.43 3.06 7.25
CA VAL A 155 -6.67 4.22 6.41
C VAL A 155 -6.82 5.45 7.29
N SER A 156 -5.97 6.44 7.09
CA SER A 156 -5.98 7.71 7.82
C SER A 156 -6.63 8.84 7.04
N ASP A 157 -6.57 8.78 5.70
CA ASP A 157 -7.20 9.79 4.85
C ASP A 157 -7.55 9.23 3.48
N PHE A 158 -8.49 9.89 2.79
CA PHE A 158 -8.91 9.56 1.44
C PHE A 158 -9.19 10.83 0.65
N ASP A 159 -8.57 10.94 -0.51
CA ASP A 159 -8.76 12.04 -1.46
C ASP A 159 -9.21 11.48 -2.82
N ASP A 160 -10.35 11.94 -3.29
CA ASP A 160 -10.90 11.66 -4.61
C ASP A 160 -11.15 13.02 -5.28
N PRO A 161 -10.12 13.61 -5.91
CA PRO A 161 -10.25 14.90 -6.56
C PRO A 161 -11.28 14.84 -7.69
N PRO A 162 -12.09 15.88 -7.84
CA PRO A 162 -13.17 15.97 -8.80
C PRO A 162 -12.72 15.91 -10.27
#